data_24fc8881dea31691ee9aa029a52c242f
#
_entry.id   24fc8881dea31691ee9aa029a52c242f
#
_cell.length_a   1.000
_cell.length_b   1.000
_cell.length_c   1.000
_cell.angle_alpha   90.00
_cell.angle_beta   90.00
_cell.angle_gamma   90.00
#
_symmetry.space_group_name_H-M   'P 1'
#
loop_
_entity.id
_entity.type
_entity.pdbx_description
1 polymer ?
#
loop_
_entity_poly.entity_id
_entity_poly.type
_entity_poly.pdbx_seq_one_letter_code
_entity_poly.pdbx_strand_id
1 'polypeptide(L)'
;MKVSVFGTGNMGRAIGTRLVSGGNDVQVLATEPEKGAEFVEELRGKAASGAGVEGGASGDPVGGDVVVLAVWYEVARSIVEQQGEQLAGKVIVDITNPVDTATFDGLVTPPDSSAAEEIAKKAPGGAKVVKAFNTTFAATLVDGEVAGQPLDVFIAGDDDDAKAKVVELVQASGLNPIDAGPLKRARELERLGLLHMTLQDELGTGYGSAVKILS
;
A
#
# COMPACT_ATOMS: atom_id res chain seq x y z
N MET A 1 11.98 8.04 -6.75
CA MET A 1 11.93 6.63 -7.29
C MET A 1 10.76 6.51 -8.26
N LYS A 2 10.72 5.45 -9.09
CA LYS A 2 9.54 5.14 -9.90
C LYS A 2 8.71 4.05 -9.23
N VAL A 3 7.40 4.32 -9.03
CA VAL A 3 6.47 3.44 -8.31
C VAL A 3 5.29 3.12 -9.23
N SER A 4 4.98 1.84 -9.41
CA SER A 4 3.74 1.41 -10.08
C SER A 4 2.66 1.14 -9.03
N VAL A 5 1.49 1.73 -9.19
CA VAL A 5 0.35 1.57 -8.27
C VAL A 5 -0.78 0.84 -8.99
N PHE A 6 -1.13 -0.34 -8.52
CA PHE A 6 -2.33 -1.07 -8.93
C PHE A 6 -3.49 -0.69 -8.03
N GLY A 7 -4.57 -0.21 -8.63
CA GLY A 7 -5.80 0.18 -7.93
C GLY A 7 -6.06 1.67 -7.92
N THR A 8 -7.28 2.03 -8.31
CA THR A 8 -7.79 3.42 -8.43
C THR A 8 -8.79 3.78 -7.34
N GLY A 9 -8.89 2.94 -6.30
CA GLY A 9 -9.74 3.17 -5.13
C GLY A 9 -9.14 4.20 -4.16
N ASN A 10 -9.85 4.45 -3.06
CA ASN A 10 -9.47 5.47 -2.06
C ASN A 10 -8.03 5.32 -1.55
N MET A 11 -7.59 4.09 -1.21
CA MET A 11 -6.22 3.85 -0.73
C MET A 11 -5.18 4.09 -1.83
N GLY A 12 -5.43 3.62 -3.07
CA GLY A 12 -4.54 3.87 -4.20
C GLY A 12 -4.36 5.36 -4.45
N ARG A 13 -5.46 6.13 -4.46
CA ARG A 13 -5.45 7.59 -4.62
C ARG A 13 -4.69 8.29 -3.49
N ALA A 14 -4.92 7.90 -2.24
CA ALA A 14 -4.25 8.49 -1.09
C ALA A 14 -2.73 8.20 -1.10
N ILE A 15 -2.33 6.95 -1.33
CA ILE A 15 -0.91 6.57 -1.42
C ILE A 15 -0.27 7.27 -2.62
N GLY A 16 -0.88 7.22 -3.81
CA GLY A 16 -0.38 7.89 -5.00
C GLY A 16 -0.17 9.39 -4.79
N THR A 17 -1.13 10.07 -4.14
CA THR A 17 -1.01 11.49 -3.75
C THR A 17 0.24 11.73 -2.90
N ARG A 18 0.46 10.92 -1.87
CA ARG A 18 1.66 11.05 -1.03
C ARG A 18 2.94 10.81 -1.81
N LEU A 19 2.97 9.80 -2.66
CA LEU A 19 4.14 9.48 -3.48
C LEU A 19 4.53 10.61 -4.43
N VAL A 20 3.57 11.19 -5.17
CA VAL A 20 3.87 12.28 -6.11
C VAL A 20 4.21 13.58 -5.38
N SER A 21 3.57 13.85 -4.23
CA SER A 21 3.90 15.01 -3.39
C SER A 21 5.31 14.89 -2.78
N GLY A 22 5.78 13.67 -2.56
CA GLY A 22 7.13 13.34 -2.13
C GLY A 22 8.17 13.30 -3.26
N GLY A 23 7.79 13.69 -4.50
CA GLY A 23 8.71 13.78 -5.64
C GLY A 23 8.99 12.45 -6.34
N ASN A 24 8.17 11.43 -6.11
CA ASN A 24 8.31 10.15 -6.80
C ASN A 24 7.53 10.12 -8.11
N ASP A 25 8.08 9.43 -9.13
CA ASP A 25 7.34 9.15 -10.35
C ASP A 25 6.31 8.04 -10.10
N VAL A 26 5.08 8.23 -10.55
CA VAL A 26 4.01 7.25 -10.35
C VAL A 26 3.44 6.78 -11.68
N GLN A 27 3.39 5.47 -11.84
CA GLN A 27 2.63 4.78 -12.88
C GLN A 27 1.35 4.23 -12.27
N VAL A 28 0.21 4.66 -12.77
CA VAL A 28 -1.11 4.11 -12.39
C VAL A 28 -1.47 2.97 -13.33
N LEU A 29 -1.70 1.78 -12.79
CA LEU A 29 -2.14 0.60 -13.55
C LEU A 29 -3.57 0.23 -13.17
N ALA A 30 -4.51 0.41 -14.10
CA ALA A 30 -5.94 0.32 -13.85
C ALA A 30 -6.63 -0.72 -14.75
N THR A 31 -7.64 -1.41 -14.20
CA THR A 31 -8.53 -2.28 -14.98
C THR A 31 -9.60 -1.49 -15.74
N GLU A 32 -9.98 -0.31 -15.21
CA GLU A 32 -10.96 0.60 -15.80
C GLU A 32 -10.23 1.84 -16.35
N PRO A 33 -10.11 1.99 -17.69
CA PRO A 33 -9.34 3.07 -18.31
C PRO A 33 -9.76 4.47 -17.87
N GLU A 34 -11.07 4.71 -17.75
CA GLU A 34 -11.62 6.02 -17.35
C GLU A 34 -11.18 6.39 -15.92
N LYS A 35 -11.34 5.48 -14.96
CA LYS A 35 -10.88 5.68 -13.58
C LYS A 35 -9.37 5.84 -13.49
N GLY A 36 -8.61 5.13 -14.33
CA GLY A 36 -7.17 5.29 -14.45
C GLY A 36 -6.79 6.69 -14.92
N ALA A 37 -7.44 7.20 -15.97
CA ALA A 37 -7.20 8.53 -16.50
C ALA A 37 -7.55 9.65 -15.49
N GLU A 38 -8.70 9.54 -14.81
CA GLU A 38 -9.08 10.45 -13.73
C GLU A 38 -8.03 10.49 -12.62
N PHE A 39 -7.54 9.33 -12.20
CA PHE A 39 -6.54 9.23 -11.14
C PHE A 39 -5.20 9.85 -11.58
N VAL A 40 -4.77 9.64 -12.82
CA VAL A 40 -3.57 10.28 -13.39
C VAL A 40 -3.68 11.80 -13.35
N GLU A 41 -4.81 12.37 -13.77
CA GLU A 41 -5.02 13.83 -13.73
C GLU A 41 -5.04 14.37 -12.30
N GLU A 42 -5.66 13.65 -11.37
CA GLU A 42 -5.63 14.01 -9.95
C GLU A 42 -4.20 14.08 -9.42
N LEU A 43 -3.38 13.08 -9.72
CA LEU A 43 -1.99 13.02 -9.27
C LEU A 43 -1.12 14.11 -9.90
N ARG A 44 -1.33 14.43 -11.19
CA ARG A 44 -0.62 15.53 -11.87
C ARG A 44 -0.85 16.86 -11.18
N GLY A 45 -2.08 17.10 -10.71
CA GLY A 45 -2.43 18.31 -9.95
C GLY A 45 -1.77 18.43 -8.57
N LYS A 46 -1.22 17.32 -8.05
CA LYS A 46 -0.62 17.23 -6.70
C LYS A 46 0.89 16.91 -6.74
N ALA A 47 1.43 16.66 -7.93
CA ALA A 47 2.82 16.27 -8.09
C ALA A 47 3.79 17.39 -7.69
N ALA A 48 4.81 17.04 -6.92
CA ALA A 48 5.94 17.93 -6.68
C ALA A 48 6.67 18.24 -8.00
N SER A 49 7.39 19.37 -8.04
CA SER A 49 8.14 19.76 -9.24
C SER A 49 9.10 18.65 -9.70
N GLY A 50 8.92 18.16 -10.92
CA GLY A 50 9.74 17.14 -11.52
C GLY A 50 9.24 15.70 -11.36
N ALA A 51 8.20 15.46 -10.55
CA ALA A 51 7.57 14.14 -10.45
C ALA A 51 6.72 13.83 -11.68
N GLY A 52 7.00 12.71 -12.32
CA GLY A 52 6.26 12.20 -13.48
C GLY A 52 5.02 11.40 -13.07
N VAL A 53 3.93 11.52 -13.85
CA VAL A 53 2.74 10.68 -13.68
C VAL A 53 2.31 10.11 -15.02
N GLU A 54 2.25 8.80 -15.12
CA GLU A 54 1.79 8.07 -16.30
C GLU A 54 0.69 7.08 -15.96
N GLY A 55 -0.15 6.75 -16.93
CA GLY A 55 -1.24 5.78 -16.80
C GLY A 55 -1.06 4.62 -17.76
N GLY A 56 -1.64 3.47 -17.39
CA GLY A 56 -1.68 2.28 -18.23
C GLY A 56 -2.79 1.34 -17.79
N ALA A 57 -3.03 0.33 -18.62
CA ALA A 57 -3.91 -0.78 -18.29
C ALA A 57 -3.24 -1.72 -17.28
N SER A 58 -4.02 -2.45 -16.49
CA SER A 58 -3.49 -3.40 -15.49
C SER A 58 -2.62 -4.52 -16.11
N GLY A 59 -2.73 -4.77 -17.42
CA GLY A 59 -1.89 -5.73 -18.15
C GLY A 59 -0.64 -5.15 -18.80
N ASP A 60 -0.45 -3.83 -18.73
CA ASP A 60 0.71 -3.16 -19.32
C ASP A 60 2.00 -3.44 -18.53
N PRO A 61 3.17 -3.19 -19.15
CA PRO A 61 4.46 -3.38 -18.51
C PRO A 61 4.58 -2.58 -17.20
N VAL A 62 5.06 -3.26 -16.15
CA VAL A 62 5.29 -2.66 -14.84
C VAL A 62 6.61 -1.89 -14.85
N GLY A 63 6.53 -0.56 -14.91
CA GLY A 63 7.68 0.32 -15.06
C GLY A 63 8.39 0.70 -13.75
N GLY A 64 7.71 0.56 -12.60
CA GLY A 64 8.28 0.92 -11.29
C GLY A 64 9.21 -0.15 -10.72
N ASP A 65 10.20 0.27 -9.93
CA ASP A 65 11.04 -0.63 -9.13
C ASP A 65 10.29 -1.09 -7.86
N VAL A 66 9.36 -0.28 -7.41
CA VAL A 66 8.42 -0.58 -6.32
C VAL A 66 7.01 -0.66 -6.91
N VAL A 67 6.27 -1.67 -6.49
CA VAL A 67 4.91 -1.97 -6.96
C VAL A 67 3.98 -1.98 -5.76
N VAL A 68 3.02 -1.06 -5.72
CA VAL A 68 2.03 -0.98 -4.65
C VAL A 68 0.75 -1.67 -5.08
N LEU A 69 0.31 -2.68 -4.33
CA LEU A 69 -0.94 -3.41 -4.55
C LEU A 69 -2.05 -2.78 -3.70
N ALA A 70 -2.64 -1.68 -4.19
CA ALA A 70 -3.70 -0.92 -3.50
C ALA A 70 -5.11 -1.43 -3.91
N VAL A 71 -5.32 -2.72 -3.77
CA VAL A 71 -6.52 -3.46 -4.16
C VAL A 71 -6.94 -4.44 -3.05
N TRP A 72 -8.06 -5.11 -3.21
CA TRP A 72 -8.48 -6.20 -2.32
C TRP A 72 -7.53 -7.39 -2.40
N TYR A 73 -7.40 -8.15 -1.31
CA TYR A 73 -6.47 -9.27 -1.17
C TYR A 73 -6.53 -10.29 -2.33
N GLU A 74 -7.73 -10.74 -2.71
CA GLU A 74 -7.87 -11.70 -3.83
C GLU A 74 -7.45 -11.10 -5.18
N VAL A 75 -7.69 -9.79 -5.36
CA VAL A 75 -7.24 -9.08 -6.56
C VAL A 75 -5.73 -8.93 -6.57
N ALA A 76 -5.12 -8.63 -5.41
CA ALA A 76 -3.66 -8.55 -5.27
C ALA A 76 -2.97 -9.86 -5.65
N ARG A 77 -3.50 -11.00 -5.18
CA ARG A 77 -3.02 -12.34 -5.57
C ARG A 77 -3.11 -12.56 -7.07
N SER A 78 -4.27 -12.21 -7.67
CA SER A 78 -4.48 -12.35 -9.11
C SER A 78 -3.51 -11.48 -9.92
N ILE A 79 -3.25 -10.24 -9.48
CA ILE A 79 -2.27 -9.35 -10.13
C ILE A 79 -0.87 -9.97 -10.09
N VAL A 80 -0.43 -10.48 -8.95
CA VAL A 80 0.90 -11.10 -8.82
C VAL A 80 1.03 -12.32 -9.74
N GLU A 81 0.01 -13.15 -9.85
CA GLU A 81 -0.01 -14.29 -10.77
C GLU A 81 -0.01 -13.85 -12.25
N GLN A 82 -0.79 -12.84 -12.61
CA GLN A 82 -0.92 -12.35 -13.99
C GLN A 82 0.33 -11.61 -14.46
N GLN A 83 0.90 -10.75 -13.62
CA GLN A 83 2.12 -10.02 -13.94
C GLN A 83 3.36 -10.93 -13.98
N GLY A 84 3.38 -12.00 -13.20
CA GLY A 84 4.41 -13.03 -13.26
C GLY A 84 5.82 -12.43 -13.28
N GLU A 85 6.62 -12.81 -14.27
CA GLU A 85 8.04 -12.38 -14.40
C GLU A 85 8.24 -10.87 -14.52
N GLN A 86 7.22 -10.08 -14.84
CA GLN A 86 7.34 -8.62 -14.83
C GLN A 86 7.62 -8.06 -13.43
N LEU A 87 7.30 -8.82 -12.38
CA LEU A 87 7.57 -8.47 -10.99
C LEU A 87 8.92 -9.00 -10.49
N ALA A 88 9.66 -9.79 -11.30
CA ALA A 88 10.95 -10.33 -10.88
C ALA A 88 11.91 -9.20 -10.47
N GLY A 89 12.55 -9.36 -9.31
CA GLY A 89 13.50 -8.39 -8.76
C GLY A 89 12.90 -7.08 -8.24
N LYS A 90 11.58 -6.90 -8.29
CA LYS A 90 10.91 -5.70 -7.78
C LYS A 90 10.53 -5.83 -6.30
N VAL A 91 10.30 -4.68 -5.67
CA VAL A 91 9.70 -4.62 -4.33
C VAL A 91 8.20 -4.53 -4.47
N ILE A 92 7.47 -5.49 -3.92
CA ILE A 92 6.01 -5.53 -3.91
C ILE A 92 5.52 -5.06 -2.55
N VAL A 93 4.86 -3.92 -2.50
CA VAL A 93 4.22 -3.38 -1.29
C VAL A 93 2.79 -3.88 -1.23
N ASP A 94 2.52 -4.77 -0.29
CA ASP A 94 1.18 -5.24 0.02
C ASP A 94 0.54 -4.35 1.09
N ILE A 95 -0.59 -3.72 0.75
CA ILE A 95 -1.36 -2.89 1.69
C ILE A 95 -2.64 -3.57 2.16
N THR A 96 -2.88 -4.81 1.79
CA THR A 96 -4.19 -5.45 1.99
C THR A 96 -4.46 -5.77 3.46
N ASN A 97 -5.72 -5.72 3.84
CA ASN A 97 -6.26 -6.39 5.01
C ASN A 97 -7.22 -7.47 4.50
N PRO A 98 -6.92 -8.76 4.68
CA PRO A 98 -7.71 -9.87 4.15
C PRO A 98 -8.95 -10.13 5.03
N VAL A 99 -9.79 -9.09 5.19
CA VAL A 99 -10.98 -9.13 6.04
C VAL A 99 -12.06 -9.96 5.39
N ASP A 100 -12.76 -10.77 6.19
CA ASP A 100 -14.03 -11.36 5.77
C ASP A 100 -15.07 -10.26 5.57
N THR A 101 -15.35 -9.93 4.32
CA THR A 101 -16.27 -8.84 3.97
C THR A 101 -17.73 -9.13 4.28
N ALA A 102 -18.10 -10.37 4.58
CA ALA A 102 -19.46 -10.74 4.96
C ALA A 102 -19.75 -10.45 6.43
N THR A 103 -18.76 -10.59 7.29
CA THR A 103 -18.93 -10.47 8.75
C THR A 103 -18.16 -9.30 9.36
N PHE A 104 -17.06 -8.87 8.75
CA PHE A 104 -16.09 -7.92 9.31
C PHE A 104 -15.53 -8.33 10.68
N ASP A 105 -15.58 -9.63 11.02
CA ASP A 105 -15.19 -10.17 12.32
C ASP A 105 -13.96 -11.10 12.26
N GLY A 106 -13.32 -11.20 11.11
CA GLY A 106 -12.15 -12.08 10.96
C GLY A 106 -11.35 -11.81 9.69
N LEU A 107 -10.25 -12.55 9.59
CA LEU A 107 -9.39 -12.57 8.40
C LEU A 107 -9.59 -13.88 7.64
N VAL A 108 -9.53 -13.83 6.30
CA VAL A 108 -9.72 -15.01 5.43
C VAL A 108 -8.43 -15.77 5.12
N THR A 109 -7.30 -15.31 5.65
CA THR A 109 -6.01 -16.02 5.53
C THR A 109 -5.93 -17.21 6.50
N PRO A 110 -5.05 -18.22 6.23
CA PRO A 110 -4.79 -19.27 7.20
C PRO A 110 -4.35 -18.71 8.55
N PRO A 111 -4.67 -19.37 9.69
CA PRO A 111 -4.41 -18.85 11.04
C PRO A 111 -2.95 -18.44 11.31
N ASP A 112 -2.01 -19.19 10.71
CA ASP A 112 -0.56 -19.00 10.87
C ASP A 112 0.09 -18.30 9.66
N SER A 113 -0.69 -17.50 8.92
CA SER A 113 -0.23 -16.75 7.76
C SER A 113 -0.85 -15.36 7.71
N SER A 114 -0.44 -14.58 6.73
CA SER A 114 -0.94 -13.26 6.40
C SER A 114 -1.13 -13.11 4.89
N ALA A 115 -1.88 -12.11 4.45
CA ALA A 115 -1.99 -11.79 3.04
C ALA A 115 -0.62 -11.57 2.40
N ALA A 116 0.26 -10.83 3.08
CA ALA A 116 1.62 -10.57 2.60
C ALA A 116 2.44 -11.85 2.43
N GLU A 117 2.35 -12.80 3.37
CA GLU A 117 3.04 -14.10 3.26
C GLU A 117 2.46 -14.96 2.12
N GLU A 118 1.13 -14.96 1.93
CA GLU A 118 0.48 -15.69 0.84
C GLU A 118 0.83 -15.08 -0.54
N ILE A 119 0.92 -13.75 -0.64
CA ILE A 119 1.40 -13.04 -1.82
C ILE A 119 2.88 -13.38 -2.08
N ALA A 120 3.72 -13.41 -1.04
CA ALA A 120 5.14 -13.75 -1.18
C ALA A 120 5.37 -15.17 -1.72
N LYS A 121 4.51 -16.13 -1.38
CA LYS A 121 4.56 -17.51 -1.92
C LYS A 121 4.27 -17.57 -3.43
N LYS A 122 3.55 -16.56 -3.97
CA LYS A 122 3.15 -16.46 -5.39
C LYS A 122 4.06 -15.55 -6.20
N ALA A 123 4.83 -14.70 -5.53
CA ALA A 123 5.72 -13.74 -6.18
C ALA A 123 6.83 -14.47 -6.98
N PRO A 124 7.21 -13.95 -8.16
CA PRO A 124 8.26 -14.56 -8.97
C PRO A 124 9.62 -14.45 -8.30
N GLY A 125 10.58 -15.22 -8.81
CA GLY A 125 11.93 -15.25 -8.26
C GLY A 125 12.58 -13.87 -8.18
N GLY A 126 13.18 -13.58 -7.02
CA GLY A 126 13.84 -12.29 -6.75
C GLY A 126 12.92 -11.14 -6.35
N ALA A 127 11.59 -11.25 -6.52
CA ALA A 127 10.65 -10.26 -5.98
C ALA A 127 10.68 -10.29 -4.45
N LYS A 128 10.56 -9.11 -3.82
CA LYS A 128 10.59 -8.93 -2.37
C LYS A 128 9.28 -8.32 -1.89
N VAL A 129 8.55 -9.04 -1.04
CA VAL A 129 7.28 -8.53 -0.51
C VAL A 129 7.52 -7.78 0.79
N VAL A 130 6.93 -6.60 0.88
CA VAL A 130 6.93 -5.73 2.07
C VAL A 130 5.49 -5.37 2.41
N LYS A 131 5.09 -5.58 3.63
CA LYS A 131 3.81 -5.11 4.18
C LYS A 131 3.95 -3.67 4.62
N ALA A 132 3.06 -2.77 4.16
CA ALA A 132 3.00 -1.38 4.62
C ALA A 132 1.61 -0.76 4.39
N PHE A 133 1.32 0.40 4.99
CA PHE A 133 0.10 1.20 4.84
C PHE A 133 -1.22 0.56 5.28
N ASN A 134 -1.28 -0.71 5.60
CA ASN A 134 -2.52 -1.43 5.92
C ASN A 134 -3.19 -0.99 7.24
N THR A 135 -2.49 -0.28 8.10
CA THR A 135 -2.99 0.25 9.38
C THR A 135 -3.40 1.72 9.29
N THR A 136 -3.34 2.33 8.11
CA THR A 136 -3.74 3.71 7.85
C THR A 136 -5.04 3.76 7.06
N PHE A 137 -5.75 4.88 7.11
CA PHE A 137 -6.94 5.12 6.32
C PHE A 137 -6.70 6.14 5.21
N ALA A 138 -7.46 6.05 4.13
CA ALA A 138 -7.27 6.90 2.96
C ALA A 138 -7.39 8.40 3.29
N ALA A 139 -8.38 8.79 4.10
CA ALA A 139 -8.58 10.19 4.47
C ALA A 139 -7.36 10.74 5.23
N THR A 140 -6.91 10.02 6.25
CA THR A 140 -5.75 10.43 7.05
C THR A 140 -4.45 10.39 6.24
N LEU A 141 -4.32 9.48 5.28
CA LEU A 141 -3.16 9.46 4.35
C LEU A 141 -3.13 10.70 3.47
N VAL A 142 -4.28 11.18 2.96
CA VAL A 142 -4.33 12.41 2.16
C VAL A 142 -3.84 13.60 2.98
N ASP A 143 -4.20 13.69 4.25
CA ASP A 143 -3.76 14.75 5.16
C ASP A 143 -2.31 14.55 5.62
N GLY A 144 -1.85 13.30 5.72
CA GLY A 144 -0.51 12.88 6.16
C GLY A 144 -0.31 12.95 7.67
N GLU A 145 -1.30 13.42 8.41
CA GLU A 145 -1.22 13.59 9.87
C GLU A 145 -2.59 13.41 10.54
N VAL A 146 -2.57 13.13 11.82
CA VAL A 146 -3.75 13.17 12.70
C VAL A 146 -3.35 13.85 13.99
N ALA A 147 -4.16 14.79 14.48
CA ALA A 147 -3.90 15.59 15.68
C ALA A 147 -2.52 16.29 15.67
N GLY A 148 -2.08 16.78 14.50
CA GLY A 148 -0.79 17.47 14.34
C GLY A 148 0.43 16.52 14.41
N GLN A 149 0.22 15.22 14.29
CA GLN A 149 1.27 14.20 14.28
C GLN A 149 1.32 13.49 12.92
N PRO A 150 2.50 13.40 12.25
CA PRO A 150 2.63 12.61 11.03
C PRO A 150 2.16 11.17 11.25
N LEU A 151 1.51 10.57 10.25
CA LEU A 151 1.07 9.18 10.34
C LEU A 151 2.25 8.22 10.47
N ASP A 152 2.11 7.23 11.35
CA ASP A 152 3.01 6.08 11.38
C ASP A 152 2.61 5.07 10.32
N VAL A 153 3.60 4.63 9.53
CA VAL A 153 3.47 3.54 8.58
C VAL A 153 4.34 2.40 9.05
N PHE A 154 3.70 1.34 9.55
CA PHE A 154 4.40 0.13 9.97
C PHE A 154 4.84 -0.66 8.75
N ILE A 155 6.11 -1.09 8.73
CA ILE A 155 6.76 -1.75 7.59
C ILE A 155 7.30 -3.10 8.07
N ALA A 156 6.90 -4.18 7.41
CA ALA A 156 7.41 -5.52 7.68
C ALA A 156 7.89 -6.19 6.38
N GLY A 157 9.06 -6.83 6.42
CA GLY A 157 9.65 -7.49 5.26
C GLY A 157 10.91 -8.26 5.66
N ASP A 158 11.25 -9.31 4.89
CA ASP A 158 12.40 -10.17 5.15
C ASP A 158 13.70 -9.68 4.49
N ASP A 159 13.60 -8.75 3.54
CA ASP A 159 14.73 -8.19 2.80
C ASP A 159 14.97 -6.74 3.24
N ASP A 160 16.15 -6.48 3.81
CA ASP A 160 16.47 -5.16 4.38
C ASP A 160 16.58 -4.07 3.33
N ASP A 161 17.07 -4.38 2.11
CA ASP A 161 17.16 -3.41 1.02
C ASP A 161 15.76 -3.03 0.50
N ALA A 162 14.85 -4.00 0.42
CA ALA A 162 13.47 -3.76 0.06
C ALA A 162 12.75 -2.91 1.12
N LYS A 163 12.93 -3.19 2.42
CA LYS A 163 12.41 -2.35 3.50
C LYS A 163 12.96 -0.94 3.43
N ALA A 164 14.28 -0.78 3.20
CA ALA A 164 14.91 0.54 3.11
C ALA A 164 14.31 1.40 1.99
N LYS A 165 13.99 0.82 0.82
CA LYS A 165 13.29 1.53 -0.26
C LYS A 165 11.90 2.00 0.16
N VAL A 166 11.15 1.15 0.88
CA VAL A 166 9.82 1.54 1.37
C VAL A 166 9.91 2.61 2.46
N VAL A 167 10.88 2.53 3.35
CA VAL A 167 11.19 3.57 4.35
C VAL A 167 11.46 4.92 3.66
N GLU A 168 12.32 4.94 2.62
CA GLU A 168 12.60 6.15 1.86
C GLU A 168 11.34 6.75 1.21
N LEU A 169 10.48 5.91 0.60
CA LEU A 169 9.21 6.34 0.04
C LEU A 169 8.28 6.97 1.08
N VAL A 170 8.16 6.33 2.25
CA VAL A 170 7.33 6.80 3.36
C VAL A 170 7.84 8.14 3.89
N GLN A 171 9.15 8.27 4.11
CA GLN A 171 9.77 9.52 4.58
C GLN A 171 9.62 10.66 3.56
N ALA A 172 9.90 10.40 2.29
CA ALA A 172 9.73 11.39 1.21
C ALA A 172 8.27 11.87 1.10
N SER A 173 7.32 11.01 1.46
CA SER A 173 5.87 11.32 1.50
C SER A 173 5.43 12.09 2.75
N GLY A 174 6.36 12.51 3.64
CA GLY A 174 6.05 13.24 4.87
C GLY A 174 5.43 12.38 5.98
N LEU A 175 5.58 11.07 5.91
CA LEU A 175 5.06 10.10 6.88
C LEU A 175 6.19 9.54 7.75
N ASN A 176 5.84 8.92 8.87
CA ASN A 176 6.80 8.35 9.82
C ASN A 176 6.89 6.82 9.64
N PRO A 177 8.01 6.27 9.10
CA PRO A 177 8.17 4.84 8.94
C PRO A 177 8.54 4.17 10.27
N ILE A 178 7.89 3.04 10.58
CA ILE A 178 8.19 2.20 11.73
C ILE A 178 8.56 0.80 11.23
N ASP A 179 9.80 0.38 11.40
CA ASP A 179 10.20 -1.00 11.09
C ASP A 179 9.57 -1.96 12.11
N ALA A 180 8.64 -2.78 11.65
CA ALA A 180 7.96 -3.82 12.44
C ALA A 180 8.70 -5.16 12.43
N GLY A 181 9.80 -5.27 11.68
CA GLY A 181 10.62 -6.46 11.59
C GLY A 181 10.32 -7.35 10.38
N PRO A 182 10.47 -8.69 10.50
CA PRO A 182 10.33 -9.61 9.39
C PRO A 182 8.90 -9.71 8.87
N LEU A 183 8.71 -10.22 7.63
CA LEU A 183 7.42 -10.27 6.93
C LEU A 183 6.33 -10.97 7.74
N LYS A 184 6.69 -11.95 8.57
CA LYS A 184 5.73 -12.61 9.49
C LYS A 184 4.98 -11.64 10.41
N ARG A 185 5.50 -10.41 10.64
CA ARG A 185 4.80 -9.36 11.41
C ARG A 185 3.59 -8.79 10.68
N ALA A 186 3.43 -9.09 9.40
CA ALA A 186 2.21 -8.77 8.67
C ALA A 186 0.96 -9.39 9.32
N ARG A 187 1.10 -10.54 10.00
CA ARG A 187 0.01 -11.18 10.76
C ARG A 187 -0.56 -10.28 11.85
N GLU A 188 0.32 -9.65 12.63
CA GLU A 188 -0.07 -8.71 13.67
C GLU A 188 -0.59 -7.40 13.07
N LEU A 189 0.03 -6.90 12.00
CA LEU A 189 -0.40 -5.68 11.33
C LEU A 189 -1.77 -5.81 10.68
N GLU A 190 -2.11 -6.96 10.10
CA GLU A 190 -3.43 -7.22 9.52
C GLU A 190 -4.52 -7.34 10.60
N ARG A 191 -4.21 -7.97 11.74
CA ARG A 191 -5.11 -7.99 12.91
C ARG A 191 -5.29 -6.61 13.53
N LEU A 192 -4.22 -5.81 13.60
CA LEU A 192 -4.28 -4.42 14.03
C LEU A 192 -5.12 -3.58 13.06
N GLY A 193 -4.97 -3.78 11.75
CA GLY A 193 -5.80 -3.14 10.74
C GLY A 193 -7.28 -3.48 10.90
N LEU A 194 -7.62 -4.77 11.09
CA LEU A 194 -8.98 -5.20 11.35
C LEU A 194 -9.53 -4.53 12.64
N LEU A 195 -8.79 -4.60 13.74
CA LEU A 195 -9.20 -3.97 14.99
C LEU A 195 -9.41 -2.46 14.81
N HIS A 196 -8.48 -1.77 14.13
CA HIS A 196 -8.60 -0.35 13.88
C HIS A 196 -9.84 0.01 13.05
N MET A 197 -10.19 -0.82 12.04
CA MET A 197 -11.41 -0.64 11.25
C MET A 197 -12.68 -0.84 12.08
N THR A 198 -12.74 -1.89 12.91
CA THR A 198 -13.93 -2.20 13.71
C THR A 198 -14.19 -1.19 14.83
N LEU A 199 -13.18 -0.45 15.27
CA LEU A 199 -13.32 0.59 16.29
C LEU A 199 -13.93 1.90 15.74
N GLN A 200 -14.04 2.09 14.42
CA GLN A 200 -14.42 3.38 13.85
C GLN A 200 -15.83 3.82 14.24
N ASP A 201 -16.77 2.90 14.31
CA ASP A 201 -18.16 3.20 14.71
C ASP A 201 -18.21 3.65 16.16
N GLU A 202 -17.52 2.96 17.07
CA GLU A 202 -17.46 3.32 18.50
C GLU A 202 -16.72 4.65 18.74
N LEU A 203 -15.67 4.92 17.97
CA LEU A 203 -14.92 6.17 18.08
C LEU A 203 -15.65 7.37 17.43
N GLY A 204 -16.60 7.13 16.54
CA GLY A 204 -17.30 8.17 15.80
C GLY A 204 -16.39 9.05 14.93
N THR A 205 -15.22 8.52 14.52
CA THR A 205 -14.18 9.30 13.80
C THR A 205 -14.32 9.25 12.29
N GLY A 206 -15.23 8.42 11.75
CA GLY A 206 -15.46 8.33 10.31
C GLY A 206 -14.17 8.00 9.52
N TYR A 207 -13.34 7.10 10.04
CA TYR A 207 -12.01 6.75 9.49
C TYR A 207 -10.98 7.90 9.54
N GLY A 208 -11.17 8.85 10.44
CA GLY A 208 -10.24 9.97 10.69
C GLY A 208 -9.27 9.73 11.85
N SER A 209 -9.15 8.50 12.35
CA SER A 209 -8.21 8.13 13.41
C SER A 209 -6.93 7.49 12.87
N ALA A 210 -5.91 7.38 13.72
CA ALA A 210 -4.64 6.73 13.38
C ALA A 210 -4.11 5.88 14.55
N VAL A 211 -3.35 4.84 14.23
CA VAL A 211 -2.49 4.13 15.18
C VAL A 211 -1.16 4.83 15.24
N LYS A 212 -0.69 5.18 16.43
CA LYS A 212 0.53 5.96 16.64
C LYS A 212 1.38 5.41 17.77
N ILE A 213 2.69 5.34 17.56
CA ILE A 213 3.67 5.09 18.64
C ILE A 213 4.15 6.43 19.17
N LEU A 214 3.94 6.68 20.44
CA LEU A 214 4.44 7.85 21.15
C LEU A 214 5.58 7.42 22.07
N SER A 215 6.72 8.12 22.01
CA SER A 215 7.90 7.84 22.85
C SER A 215 8.47 9.13 23.40
#